data_dfd5ceb99b0a657062d8f8471b7d6a8a
#
_entry.id   dfd5ceb99b0a657062d8f8471b7d6a8a
#
_cell.length_a   1.000
_cell.length_b   1.000
_cell.length_c   1.000
_cell.angle_alpha   90.00
_cell.angle_beta   90.00
_cell.angle_gamma   90.00
#
_symmetry.space_group_name_H-M   'P 1'
#
loop_
_entity.id
_entity.type
_entity.pdbx_description
1 polymer ?
#
loop_
_entity_poly.entity_id
_entity_poly.type
_entity_poly.pdbx_seq_one_letter_code
_entity_poly.pdbx_strand_id
1 'polypeptide(L)'
;TATDKGGWKGVVNLVIKQRIILAHIDGMSNRAIANILHISKDTVNKYVNNYNEKREELLRMHPDMDTSEIIQAFIEKPTYDSSNRVPSKATPELLEAIEKCLQLNRDKRLMGMQKQTMKKIDIHDYLKKQGFDVSYSTVKRVTQYLETKQQEAFIRQEYLPGEICEFNWGTVKLDIGDAGYQKYQMAVFASSYRNFRYAKLYLTQDTAAFQESHADFFAYSHGAFQTMVCDNMRVAVRKFVGLTEKEPTTALTELSIYYGFKYRFCNICSGNEKGHVERSVEYVRRKVFSGPECDKFNTLAEANKFLFRECMKLNAKPIYDNSVPSETFETEKQFLLPAMPKFESYMKSSAKVDKYSTVMVAKNHYSVPDTYVGKTVDVRLYTDKVIIYHDGTIIARHDWDFGVQQWRIDIYHYLRTLKRKPGVLHQSTALLQSDTMVKNIYEKYYSKDTKTFLEVLDVMYEYGVATVSEALCRIEQLSPFDMSADKVALICAKKEESLKQANIKTYRLSEKSKTTLSQYD
;
A
#
# COMPACT_ATOMS: atom_id res chain seq x y z
N THR A 1 2.50 41.42 -64.89
CA THR A 1 2.90 40.43 -65.88
C THR A 1 4.06 39.56 -65.38
N ALA A 2 3.78 38.49 -64.75
CA ALA A 2 4.65 37.32 -64.61
C ALA A 2 3.75 36.15 -64.24
N THR A 3 3.52 35.31 -65.23
CA THR A 3 2.80 34.04 -65.10
C THR A 3 3.64 33.04 -64.29
N ASP A 4 3.25 32.80 -63.10
CA ASP A 4 3.83 31.73 -62.27
C ASP A 4 3.15 30.39 -62.61
N LYS A 5 3.83 29.58 -63.43
CA LYS A 5 3.48 28.19 -63.75
C LYS A 5 4.12 27.30 -62.69
N GLY A 6 3.68 27.38 -61.41
CA GLY A 6 4.02 26.47 -60.36
C GLY A 6 2.95 25.40 -60.20
N GLY A 7 3.11 24.25 -60.86
CA GLY A 7 2.21 23.11 -60.69
C GLY A 7 2.21 22.59 -59.26
N TRP A 8 1.11 22.75 -58.57
CA TRP A 8 0.87 22.15 -57.24
C TRP A 8 0.85 20.63 -57.36
N LYS A 9 1.96 19.97 -56.99
CA LYS A 9 1.99 18.55 -56.61
C LYS A 9 1.47 18.41 -55.16
N GLY A 10 0.25 18.87 -54.89
CA GLY A 10 -0.38 18.77 -53.58
C GLY A 10 -1.33 17.58 -53.54
N VAL A 11 -1.28 16.83 -52.45
CA VAL A 11 -2.29 15.83 -52.12
C VAL A 11 -3.64 16.54 -52.05
N VAL A 12 -4.60 16.13 -52.86
CA VAL A 12 -5.97 16.67 -52.87
C VAL A 12 -6.57 16.46 -51.48
N ASN A 13 -7.00 17.54 -50.82
CA ASN A 13 -7.57 17.45 -49.48
C ASN A 13 -8.94 16.73 -49.53
N LEU A 14 -9.40 16.26 -48.36
CA LEU A 14 -10.64 15.48 -48.26
C LEU A 14 -11.86 16.22 -48.81
N VAL A 15 -11.93 17.54 -48.66
CA VAL A 15 -13.02 18.38 -49.12
C VAL A 15 -13.10 18.41 -50.65
N ILE A 16 -11.96 18.52 -51.34
CA ILE A 16 -11.90 18.49 -52.82
C ILE A 16 -12.25 17.08 -53.31
N LYS A 17 -11.76 16.02 -52.66
CA LYS A 17 -12.14 14.64 -52.98
C LYS A 17 -13.65 14.44 -52.88
N GLN A 18 -14.29 14.90 -51.83
CA GLN A 18 -15.73 14.85 -51.65
C GLN A 18 -16.48 15.59 -52.74
N ARG A 19 -16.06 16.81 -53.11
CA ARG A 19 -16.67 17.59 -54.18
C ARG A 19 -16.56 16.94 -55.55
N ILE A 20 -15.42 16.29 -55.86
CA ILE A 20 -15.25 15.51 -57.09
C ILE A 20 -16.29 14.40 -57.19
N ILE A 21 -16.44 13.62 -56.11
CA ILE A 21 -17.33 12.47 -56.09
C ILE A 21 -18.79 12.88 -56.14
N LEU A 22 -19.22 13.88 -55.37
CA LEU A 22 -20.59 14.38 -55.41
C LEU A 22 -20.94 14.92 -56.80
N ALA A 23 -20.09 15.75 -57.42
CA ALA A 23 -20.31 16.27 -58.75
C ALA A 23 -20.34 15.17 -59.84
N HIS A 24 -19.58 14.08 -59.66
CA HIS A 24 -19.64 12.91 -60.53
C HIS A 24 -20.97 12.13 -60.37
N ILE A 25 -21.47 11.96 -59.15
CA ILE A 25 -22.76 11.32 -58.86
C ILE A 25 -23.92 12.16 -59.42
N ASP A 26 -23.80 13.49 -59.38
CA ASP A 26 -24.76 14.44 -59.96
C ASP A 26 -24.71 14.46 -61.53
N GLY A 27 -23.91 13.59 -62.15
CA GLY A 27 -23.85 13.41 -63.60
C GLY A 27 -22.94 14.41 -64.33
N MET A 28 -22.12 15.20 -63.65
CA MET A 28 -21.20 16.14 -64.28
C MET A 28 -20.05 15.41 -64.98
N SER A 29 -19.68 15.90 -66.19
CA SER A 29 -18.51 15.35 -66.88
C SER A 29 -17.20 15.68 -66.19
N ASN A 30 -16.24 14.77 -66.22
CA ASN A 30 -14.92 14.92 -65.54
C ASN A 30 -14.20 16.22 -66.02
N ARG A 31 -14.47 16.70 -67.22
CA ARG A 31 -13.93 17.97 -67.73
C ARG A 31 -14.59 19.18 -67.07
N ALA A 32 -15.90 19.12 -66.84
CA ALA A 32 -16.64 20.17 -66.16
C ALA A 32 -16.19 20.25 -64.66
N ILE A 33 -16.05 19.10 -63.97
CA ILE A 33 -15.58 19.04 -62.62
C ILE A 33 -14.16 19.62 -62.48
N ALA A 34 -13.27 19.28 -63.43
CA ALA A 34 -11.90 19.80 -63.45
C ALA A 34 -11.87 21.34 -63.56
N ASN A 35 -12.73 21.91 -64.43
CA ASN A 35 -12.83 23.36 -64.62
C ASN A 35 -13.40 24.07 -63.37
N ILE A 36 -14.47 23.55 -62.79
CA ILE A 36 -15.10 24.12 -61.58
C ILE A 36 -14.19 24.12 -60.38
N LEU A 37 -13.45 23.02 -60.17
CA LEU A 37 -12.58 22.84 -58.98
C LEU A 37 -11.15 23.34 -59.23
N HIS A 38 -10.84 23.88 -60.46
CA HIS A 38 -9.51 24.34 -60.85
C HIS A 38 -8.38 23.31 -60.62
N ILE A 39 -8.67 22.05 -60.95
CA ILE A 39 -7.74 20.94 -60.86
C ILE A 39 -7.53 20.23 -62.17
N SER A 40 -6.48 19.42 -62.32
CA SER A 40 -6.25 18.71 -63.57
C SER A 40 -7.33 17.64 -63.82
N LYS A 41 -7.72 17.48 -65.16
CA LYS A 41 -8.64 16.42 -65.58
C LYS A 41 -8.14 15.02 -65.17
N ASP A 42 -6.83 14.79 -65.18
CA ASP A 42 -6.22 13.53 -64.80
C ASP A 42 -6.40 13.24 -63.29
N THR A 43 -6.36 14.29 -62.48
CA THR A 43 -6.67 14.17 -61.04
C THR A 43 -8.13 13.76 -60.84
N VAL A 44 -9.08 14.40 -61.55
CA VAL A 44 -10.51 14.04 -61.48
C VAL A 44 -10.70 12.58 -61.92
N ASN A 45 -10.15 12.20 -63.09
CA ASN A 45 -10.24 10.85 -63.61
C ASN A 45 -9.73 9.82 -62.60
N LYS A 46 -8.59 10.09 -61.96
CA LYS A 46 -8.02 9.20 -60.93
C LYS A 46 -8.98 8.99 -59.77
N TYR A 47 -9.62 10.03 -59.25
CA TYR A 47 -10.53 9.89 -58.11
C TYR A 47 -11.87 9.26 -58.50
N VAL A 48 -12.39 9.56 -59.69
CA VAL A 48 -13.62 8.96 -60.21
C VAL A 48 -13.42 7.45 -60.49
N ASN A 49 -12.32 7.06 -61.12
CA ASN A 49 -12.02 5.65 -61.37
C ASN A 49 -11.86 4.86 -60.05
N ASN A 50 -11.12 5.42 -59.11
CA ASN A 50 -10.96 4.81 -57.78
C ASN A 50 -12.31 4.67 -57.02
N TYR A 51 -13.22 5.64 -57.19
CA TYR A 51 -14.56 5.55 -56.62
C TYR A 51 -15.37 4.43 -57.28
N ASN A 52 -15.35 4.33 -58.60
CA ASN A 52 -16.08 3.32 -59.34
C ASN A 52 -15.57 1.89 -59.02
N GLU A 53 -14.23 1.70 -58.97
CA GLU A 53 -13.61 0.44 -58.59
C GLU A 53 -14.03 0.03 -57.17
N LYS A 54 -13.96 0.95 -56.21
CA LYS A 54 -14.32 0.69 -54.82
C LYS A 54 -15.82 0.44 -54.64
N ARG A 55 -16.65 1.15 -55.41
CA ARG A 55 -18.10 0.94 -55.45
C ARG A 55 -18.45 -0.47 -55.93
N GLU A 56 -17.82 -0.90 -57.04
CA GLU A 56 -18.02 -2.27 -57.54
C GLU A 56 -17.56 -3.34 -56.53
N GLU A 57 -16.44 -3.13 -55.86
CA GLU A 57 -15.93 -4.04 -54.81
C GLU A 57 -16.92 -4.13 -53.66
N LEU A 58 -17.41 -3.00 -53.14
CA LEU A 58 -18.36 -2.96 -52.03
C LEU A 58 -19.70 -3.59 -52.40
N LEU A 59 -20.22 -3.35 -53.58
CA LEU A 59 -21.46 -3.97 -54.07
C LEU A 59 -21.33 -5.48 -54.33
N ARG A 60 -20.12 -5.98 -54.65
CA ARG A 60 -19.87 -7.44 -54.71
C ARG A 60 -19.90 -8.09 -53.35
N MET A 61 -19.40 -7.40 -52.32
CA MET A 61 -19.38 -7.92 -50.94
C MET A 61 -20.74 -7.75 -50.24
N HIS A 62 -21.43 -6.63 -50.53
CA HIS A 62 -22.68 -6.23 -49.89
C HIS A 62 -23.68 -5.73 -50.96
N PRO A 63 -24.43 -6.62 -51.63
CA PRO A 63 -25.31 -6.26 -52.74
C PRO A 63 -26.41 -5.26 -52.42
N ASP A 64 -26.86 -5.21 -51.15
CA ASP A 64 -27.93 -4.35 -50.64
C ASP A 64 -27.45 -3.01 -50.05
N MET A 65 -26.16 -2.68 -50.24
CA MET A 65 -25.57 -1.45 -49.69
C MET A 65 -26.09 -0.20 -50.38
N ASP A 66 -26.58 0.79 -49.61
CA ASP A 66 -27.11 2.04 -50.16
C ASP A 66 -25.98 2.93 -50.71
N THR A 67 -26.35 3.77 -51.71
CA THR A 67 -25.41 4.71 -52.33
C THR A 67 -24.80 5.67 -51.32
N SER A 68 -25.53 6.09 -50.30
CA SER A 68 -25.01 6.95 -49.23
C SER A 68 -23.95 6.26 -48.37
N GLU A 69 -24.11 4.99 -48.05
CA GLU A 69 -23.14 4.18 -47.29
C GLU A 69 -21.85 3.95 -48.10
N ILE A 70 -21.98 3.73 -49.43
CA ILE A 70 -20.83 3.59 -50.31
C ILE A 70 -20.03 4.89 -50.37
N ILE A 71 -20.72 6.04 -50.47
CA ILE A 71 -20.08 7.35 -50.46
C ILE A 71 -19.36 7.60 -49.13
N GLN A 72 -20.01 7.28 -48.02
CA GLN A 72 -19.43 7.44 -46.70
C GLN A 72 -18.17 6.58 -46.54
N ALA A 73 -18.21 5.30 -46.89
CA ALA A 73 -17.05 4.41 -46.87
C ALA A 73 -15.87 4.88 -47.73
N PHE A 74 -16.19 5.56 -48.86
CA PHE A 74 -15.16 6.15 -49.75
C PHE A 74 -14.55 7.45 -49.21
N ILE A 75 -15.35 8.26 -48.51
CA ILE A 75 -14.94 9.56 -47.95
C ILE A 75 -14.22 9.41 -46.64
N GLU A 76 -14.42 8.31 -45.87
CA GLU A 76 -13.69 8.05 -44.65
C GLU A 76 -12.18 8.17 -44.86
N LYS A 77 -11.51 8.88 -43.93
CA LYS A 77 -10.05 9.00 -43.98
C LYS A 77 -9.45 7.61 -43.95
N PRO A 78 -8.65 7.21 -44.94
CA PRO A 78 -7.88 5.98 -44.80
C PRO A 78 -7.01 6.13 -43.55
N THR A 79 -7.29 5.33 -42.51
CA THR A 79 -6.41 5.18 -41.38
C THR A 79 -5.15 4.52 -41.90
N TYR A 80 -4.09 5.32 -42.07
CA TYR A 80 -2.81 4.78 -42.49
C TYR A 80 -2.21 3.99 -41.36
N ASP A 81 -2.37 2.68 -41.41
CA ASP A 81 -1.71 1.75 -40.49
C ASP A 81 -0.25 1.57 -40.93
N SER A 82 0.65 2.21 -40.21
CA SER A 82 2.09 2.07 -40.38
C SER A 82 2.70 0.95 -39.54
N SER A 83 1.90 0.26 -38.73
CA SER A 83 2.39 -0.74 -37.76
C SER A 83 3.08 -1.93 -38.43
N ASN A 84 2.64 -2.32 -39.61
CA ASN A 84 3.20 -3.45 -40.36
C ASN A 84 4.31 -3.07 -41.37
N ARG A 85 4.73 -1.81 -41.40
CA ARG A 85 5.76 -1.37 -42.36
C ARG A 85 7.15 -1.74 -41.86
N VAL A 86 7.80 -2.69 -42.51
CA VAL A 86 9.23 -3.00 -42.29
C VAL A 86 10.05 -1.76 -42.58
N PRO A 87 10.95 -1.33 -41.66
CA PRO A 87 11.83 -0.20 -41.90
C PRO A 87 12.67 -0.41 -43.17
N SER A 88 12.64 0.52 -44.10
CA SER A 88 13.27 0.40 -45.42
C SER A 88 14.79 0.13 -45.45
N LYS A 89 15.48 0.29 -44.30
CA LYS A 89 16.92 0.00 -44.11
C LYS A 89 17.18 -1.25 -43.26
N ALA A 90 16.15 -2.06 -43.00
CA ALA A 90 16.31 -3.32 -42.22
C ALA A 90 16.67 -4.43 -43.21
N THR A 91 17.96 -4.79 -43.26
CA THR A 91 18.40 -6.00 -43.95
C THR A 91 18.04 -7.25 -43.15
N PRO A 92 17.86 -8.41 -43.81
CA PRO A 92 17.58 -9.67 -43.11
C PRO A 92 18.60 -9.97 -41.99
N GLU A 93 19.89 -9.72 -42.26
CA GLU A 93 20.99 -9.95 -41.32
C GLU A 93 20.88 -9.01 -40.10
N LEU A 94 20.46 -7.75 -40.30
CA LEU A 94 20.24 -6.81 -39.21
C LEU A 94 19.04 -7.22 -38.35
N LEU A 95 17.95 -7.68 -38.96
CA LEU A 95 16.77 -8.19 -38.26
C LEU A 95 17.15 -9.39 -37.38
N GLU A 96 17.88 -10.37 -37.91
CA GLU A 96 18.32 -11.55 -37.17
C GLU A 96 19.26 -11.21 -36.02
N ALA A 97 20.21 -10.28 -36.25
CA ALA A 97 21.13 -9.85 -35.20
C ALA A 97 20.42 -9.14 -34.03
N ILE A 98 19.42 -8.29 -34.32
CA ILE A 98 18.59 -7.64 -33.29
C ILE A 98 17.72 -8.68 -32.58
N GLU A 99 17.15 -9.65 -33.29
CA GLU A 99 16.32 -10.70 -32.71
C GLU A 99 17.12 -11.59 -31.75
N LYS A 100 18.37 -11.91 -32.07
CA LYS A 100 19.31 -12.60 -31.14
C LYS A 100 19.55 -11.81 -29.86
N CYS A 101 19.72 -10.48 -29.96
CA CYS A 101 19.86 -9.63 -28.78
C CYS A 101 18.58 -9.61 -27.93
N LEU A 102 17.42 -9.55 -28.56
CA LEU A 102 16.13 -9.60 -27.87
C LEU A 102 15.88 -10.96 -27.20
N GLN A 103 16.28 -12.05 -27.87
CA GLN A 103 16.22 -13.39 -27.28
C GLN A 103 17.12 -13.51 -26.05
N LEU A 104 18.36 -13.05 -26.13
CA LEU A 104 19.27 -13.01 -24.98
C LEU A 104 18.70 -12.18 -23.81
N ASN A 105 18.03 -11.08 -24.10
CA ASN A 105 17.35 -10.29 -23.08
C ASN A 105 16.20 -11.08 -22.43
N ARG A 106 15.43 -11.84 -23.19
CA ARG A 106 14.37 -12.73 -22.66
C ARG A 106 14.97 -13.81 -21.73
N ASP A 107 16.03 -14.47 -22.19
CA ASP A 107 16.69 -15.52 -21.40
C ASP A 107 17.25 -14.96 -20.09
N LYS A 108 17.89 -13.80 -20.12
CA LYS A 108 18.37 -13.12 -18.91
C LYS A 108 17.22 -12.73 -17.95
N ARG A 109 16.08 -12.30 -18.47
CA ARG A 109 14.90 -12.01 -17.64
C ARG A 109 14.37 -13.28 -16.95
N LEU A 110 14.31 -14.38 -17.68
CA LEU A 110 13.92 -15.69 -17.14
C LEU A 110 14.87 -16.20 -16.04
N MET A 111 16.18 -15.90 -16.19
CA MET A 111 17.21 -16.20 -15.18
C MET A 111 17.25 -15.21 -14.00
N GLY A 112 16.33 -14.24 -13.93
CA GLY A 112 16.30 -13.24 -12.85
C GLY A 112 17.36 -12.13 -13.00
N MET A 113 18.06 -12.05 -14.14
CA MET A 113 19.12 -11.05 -14.42
C MET A 113 18.57 -9.81 -15.14
N GLN A 114 17.44 -9.27 -14.73
CA GLN A 114 16.76 -8.14 -15.39
C GLN A 114 17.65 -6.88 -15.51
N LYS A 115 18.50 -6.62 -14.51
CA LYS A 115 19.41 -5.47 -14.50
C LYS A 115 20.58 -5.60 -15.49
N GLN A 116 20.79 -6.79 -16.08
CA GLN A 116 21.82 -7.08 -17.05
C GLN A 116 21.29 -7.23 -18.48
N THR A 117 20.04 -6.82 -18.73
CA THR A 117 19.46 -6.81 -20.08
C THR A 117 19.96 -5.59 -20.87
N MET A 118 20.19 -5.79 -22.15
CA MET A 118 20.61 -4.73 -23.09
C MET A 118 19.49 -3.73 -23.32
N LYS A 119 19.75 -2.44 -23.17
CA LYS A 119 18.89 -1.36 -23.66
C LYS A 119 19.07 -1.19 -25.17
N LYS A 120 18.17 -0.44 -25.82
CA LYS A 120 18.25 -0.18 -27.27
C LYS A 120 19.58 0.48 -27.71
N ILE A 121 20.19 1.25 -26.83
CA ILE A 121 21.51 1.83 -27.07
C ILE A 121 22.62 0.77 -26.99
N ASP A 122 22.53 -0.14 -26.04
CA ASP A 122 23.52 -1.22 -25.89
C ASP A 122 23.47 -2.19 -27.07
N ILE A 123 22.26 -2.45 -27.60
CA ILE A 123 22.06 -3.23 -28.84
C ILE A 123 22.72 -2.53 -30.02
N HIS A 124 22.53 -1.21 -30.16
CA HIS A 124 23.18 -0.42 -31.20
C HIS A 124 24.71 -0.49 -31.13
N ASP A 125 25.27 -0.32 -29.93
CA ASP A 125 26.73 -0.38 -29.72
C ASP A 125 27.29 -1.78 -29.99
N TYR A 126 26.54 -2.83 -29.64
CA TYR A 126 26.86 -4.21 -29.94
C TYR A 126 26.88 -4.45 -31.45
N LEU A 127 25.87 -3.99 -32.19
CA LEU A 127 25.77 -4.13 -33.65
C LEU A 127 26.91 -3.39 -34.36
N LYS A 128 27.29 -2.21 -33.90
CA LYS A 128 28.47 -1.49 -34.43
C LYS A 128 29.75 -2.28 -34.27
N LYS A 129 29.96 -2.93 -33.12
CA LYS A 129 31.12 -3.81 -32.89
C LYS A 129 31.10 -5.04 -33.80
N GLN A 130 29.93 -5.48 -34.25
CA GLN A 130 29.77 -6.57 -35.23
C GLN A 130 29.92 -6.12 -36.69
N GLY A 131 30.19 -4.83 -36.92
CA GLY A 131 30.45 -4.29 -38.27
C GLY A 131 29.17 -3.76 -38.98
N PHE A 132 28.03 -3.68 -38.31
CA PHE A 132 26.83 -3.09 -38.90
C PHE A 132 26.95 -1.54 -38.90
N ASP A 133 26.92 -0.93 -40.07
CA ASP A 133 26.83 0.53 -40.22
C ASP A 133 25.37 0.98 -40.19
N VAL A 134 24.82 1.11 -38.98
CA VAL A 134 23.42 1.48 -38.74
C VAL A 134 23.30 2.62 -37.73
N SER A 135 22.35 3.53 -37.96
CA SER A 135 22.06 4.59 -37.01
C SER A 135 21.23 4.07 -35.83
N TYR A 136 21.39 4.71 -34.65
CA TYR A 136 20.60 4.39 -33.46
C TYR A 136 19.09 4.47 -33.72
N SER A 137 18.63 5.46 -34.52
CA SER A 137 17.22 5.62 -34.88
C SER A 137 16.68 4.42 -35.68
N THR A 138 17.51 3.81 -36.53
CA THR A 138 17.16 2.59 -37.27
C THR A 138 17.05 1.40 -36.31
N VAL A 139 18.04 1.19 -35.45
CA VAL A 139 18.01 0.12 -34.44
C VAL A 139 16.80 0.27 -33.51
N LYS A 140 16.54 1.48 -33.02
CA LYS A 140 15.38 1.75 -32.17
C LYS A 140 14.06 1.38 -32.87
N ARG A 141 13.90 1.72 -34.14
CA ARG A 141 12.68 1.46 -34.92
C ARG A 141 12.51 -0.01 -35.27
N VAL A 142 13.61 -0.70 -35.63
CA VAL A 142 13.60 -2.14 -35.90
C VAL A 142 13.32 -2.94 -34.61
N THR A 143 13.97 -2.59 -33.50
CA THR A 143 13.69 -3.20 -32.21
C THR A 143 12.24 -3.05 -31.81
N GLN A 144 11.69 -1.84 -31.97
CA GLN A 144 10.27 -1.59 -31.66
C GLN A 144 9.33 -2.40 -32.56
N TYR A 145 9.64 -2.52 -33.85
CA TYR A 145 8.87 -3.33 -34.81
C TYR A 145 8.87 -4.82 -34.40
N LEU A 146 10.04 -5.37 -34.04
CA LEU A 146 10.16 -6.76 -33.59
C LEU A 146 9.47 -7.00 -32.24
N GLU A 147 9.57 -6.05 -31.31
CA GLU A 147 8.87 -6.10 -30.02
C GLU A 147 7.33 -6.06 -30.22
N THR A 148 6.83 -5.20 -31.14
CA THR A 148 5.39 -5.10 -31.43
C THR A 148 4.86 -6.36 -32.10
N LYS A 149 5.61 -6.95 -33.03
CA LYS A 149 5.22 -8.21 -33.70
C LYS A 149 5.10 -9.41 -32.75
N GLN A 150 5.74 -9.33 -31.57
CA GLN A 150 5.74 -10.37 -30.55
C GLN A 150 4.79 -10.07 -29.38
N GLN A 151 3.95 -9.03 -29.47
CA GLN A 151 2.96 -8.75 -28.42
C GLN A 151 1.91 -9.87 -28.42
N GLU A 152 1.88 -10.60 -27.29
CA GLU A 152 0.83 -11.58 -27.03
C GLU A 152 -0.46 -10.85 -26.61
N ALA A 153 -1.59 -11.39 -27.00
CA ALA A 153 -2.88 -10.91 -26.50
C ALA A 153 -3.04 -11.34 -25.03
N PHE A 154 -3.44 -10.40 -24.18
CA PHE A 154 -3.73 -10.70 -22.78
C PHE A 154 -5.17 -11.17 -22.64
N ILE A 155 -5.34 -12.36 -22.05
CA ILE A 155 -6.66 -12.87 -21.71
C ILE A 155 -7.11 -12.20 -20.41
N ARG A 156 -8.24 -11.47 -20.46
CA ARG A 156 -8.83 -10.87 -19.26
C ARG A 156 -9.23 -11.98 -18.29
N GLN A 157 -8.70 -11.89 -17.07
CA GLN A 157 -9.05 -12.80 -15.99
C GLN A 157 -10.29 -12.28 -15.26
N GLU A 158 -11.20 -13.18 -14.93
CA GLU A 158 -12.30 -12.95 -14.02
C GLU A 158 -12.07 -13.77 -12.75
N TYR A 159 -12.26 -13.13 -11.60
CA TYR A 159 -12.02 -13.73 -10.30
C TYR A 159 -13.34 -13.89 -9.56
N LEU A 160 -13.50 -14.97 -8.82
CA LEU A 160 -14.66 -15.19 -7.97
C LEU A 160 -14.52 -14.40 -6.65
N PRO A 161 -15.65 -14.05 -6.01
CA PRO A 161 -15.61 -13.39 -4.71
C PRO A 161 -14.93 -14.28 -3.66
N GLY A 162 -14.06 -13.68 -2.82
CA GLY A 162 -13.32 -14.39 -1.76
C GLY A 162 -12.19 -15.30 -2.23
N GLU A 163 -11.97 -15.45 -3.55
CA GLU A 163 -11.01 -16.39 -4.10
C GLU A 163 -9.58 -15.90 -3.95
N ILE A 164 -9.26 -14.70 -4.46
CA ILE A 164 -7.89 -14.19 -4.55
C ILE A 164 -7.77 -12.80 -3.94
N CYS A 165 -6.79 -12.66 -3.05
CA CYS A 165 -6.29 -11.37 -2.60
C CYS A 165 -4.79 -11.25 -2.88
N GLU A 166 -4.39 -10.12 -3.42
CA GLU A 166 -2.99 -9.80 -3.71
C GLU A 166 -2.41 -8.92 -2.59
N PHE A 167 -1.17 -9.24 -2.19
CA PHE A 167 -0.43 -8.51 -1.17
C PHE A 167 0.89 -7.97 -1.72
N ASN A 168 1.18 -6.69 -1.41
CA ASN A 168 2.49 -6.11 -1.70
C ASN A 168 2.86 -4.99 -0.72
N TRP A 169 4.17 -4.72 -0.61
CA TRP A 169 4.71 -3.61 0.14
C TRP A 169 4.90 -2.36 -0.73
N GLY A 170 4.57 -1.22 -0.16
CA GLY A 170 4.93 0.09 -0.70
C GLY A 170 5.76 0.88 0.31
N THR A 171 6.44 1.93 -0.15
CA THR A 171 7.18 2.85 0.72
C THR A 171 6.60 4.25 0.59
N VAL A 172 6.37 4.91 1.72
CA VAL A 172 5.99 6.32 1.81
C VAL A 172 6.98 7.06 2.71
N LYS A 173 7.14 8.37 2.49
CA LYS A 173 7.92 9.24 3.38
C LYS A 173 6.95 10.16 4.11
N LEU A 174 6.97 10.12 5.44
CA LEU A 174 6.08 10.90 6.31
C LEU A 174 6.90 11.50 7.45
N ASP A 175 6.46 12.64 7.97
CA ASP A 175 6.95 13.24 9.21
C ASP A 175 6.02 12.80 10.35
N ILE A 176 6.51 11.92 11.21
CA ILE A 176 5.74 11.40 12.36
C ILE A 176 6.48 11.71 13.65
N GLY A 177 5.81 12.44 14.53
CA GLY A 177 6.42 12.98 15.76
C GLY A 177 7.44 14.05 15.44
N ASP A 178 8.55 14.08 16.18
CA ASP A 178 9.63 15.05 16.03
C ASP A 178 10.84 14.52 15.24
N ALA A 179 10.67 13.37 14.56
CA ALA A 179 11.76 12.68 13.89
C ALA A 179 12.06 13.18 12.47
N GLY A 180 11.24 14.09 11.93
CA GLY A 180 11.29 14.56 10.55
C GLY A 180 10.89 13.49 9.53
N TYR A 181 11.07 13.76 8.23
CA TYR A 181 10.66 12.85 7.17
C TYR A 181 11.44 11.54 7.18
N GLN A 182 10.75 10.46 7.50
CA GLN A 182 11.28 9.09 7.48
C GLN A 182 10.52 8.19 6.51
N LYS A 183 11.12 7.05 6.17
CA LYS A 183 10.51 6.03 5.32
C LYS A 183 9.68 5.08 6.17
N TYR A 184 8.41 4.92 5.81
CA TYR A 184 7.49 3.93 6.37
C TYR A 184 7.11 2.91 5.31
N GLN A 185 6.90 1.68 5.74
CA GLN A 185 6.49 0.58 4.88
C GLN A 185 4.98 0.43 4.91
N MET A 186 4.35 0.46 3.75
CA MET A 186 2.89 0.35 3.60
C MET A 186 2.54 -1.04 3.10
N ALA A 187 1.95 -1.87 3.95
CA ALA A 187 1.33 -3.13 3.57
C ALA A 187 0.02 -2.84 2.83
N VAL A 188 -0.14 -3.35 1.62
CA VAL A 188 -1.34 -3.15 0.80
C VAL A 188 -1.90 -4.49 0.38
N PHE A 189 -3.18 -4.68 0.66
CA PHE A 189 -4.00 -5.81 0.23
C PHE A 189 -5.01 -5.32 -0.80
N ALA A 190 -5.17 -6.07 -1.88
CA ALA A 190 -6.15 -5.77 -2.92
C ALA A 190 -6.92 -7.05 -3.29
N SER A 191 -8.25 -7.04 -3.13
CA SER A 191 -9.12 -8.09 -3.65
C SER A 191 -9.07 -8.09 -5.18
N SER A 192 -8.85 -9.25 -5.78
CA SER A 192 -8.83 -9.39 -7.24
C SER A 192 -10.24 -9.32 -7.85
N TYR A 193 -11.29 -9.57 -7.07
CA TYR A 193 -12.67 -9.55 -7.55
C TYR A 193 -13.13 -8.15 -7.98
N ARG A 194 -13.10 -7.16 -7.08
CA ARG A 194 -13.56 -5.79 -7.37
C ARG A 194 -12.67 -4.70 -6.76
N ASN A 195 -11.36 -4.99 -6.63
CA ASN A 195 -10.35 -4.01 -6.23
C ASN A 195 -10.58 -3.35 -4.85
N PHE A 196 -11.23 -4.05 -3.91
CA PHE A 196 -11.25 -3.58 -2.53
C PHE A 196 -9.81 -3.51 -2.00
N ARG A 197 -9.45 -2.39 -1.35
CA ARG A 197 -8.08 -2.14 -0.86
C ARG A 197 -8.07 -1.91 0.63
N TYR A 198 -7.14 -2.57 1.29
CA TYR A 198 -6.80 -2.33 2.68
C TYR A 198 -5.31 -1.99 2.77
N ALA A 199 -4.96 -1.00 3.58
CA ALA A 199 -3.55 -0.63 3.76
C ALA A 199 -3.26 -0.23 5.20
N LYS A 200 -2.03 -0.56 5.67
CA LYS A 200 -1.52 -0.19 6.99
C LYS A 200 -0.02 0.12 6.92
N LEU A 201 0.43 1.11 7.70
CA LEU A 201 1.83 1.53 7.79
C LEU A 201 2.55 0.78 8.90
N TYR A 202 3.80 0.43 8.61
CA TYR A 202 4.76 -0.17 9.53
C TYR A 202 6.10 0.54 9.41
N LEU A 203 6.94 0.41 10.42
CA LEU A 203 8.29 0.99 10.38
C LEU A 203 9.25 0.14 9.55
N THR A 204 9.07 -1.16 9.61
CA THR A 204 9.89 -2.15 8.90
C THR A 204 8.99 -3.06 8.05
N GLN A 205 9.59 -3.74 7.09
CA GLN A 205 8.97 -4.85 6.36
C GLN A 205 9.62 -6.18 6.75
N ASP A 206 9.73 -6.42 8.05
CA ASP A 206 10.26 -7.66 8.60
C ASP A 206 9.19 -8.75 8.73
N THR A 207 9.58 -9.90 9.25
CA THR A 207 8.70 -11.05 9.45
C THR A 207 7.52 -10.73 10.37
N ALA A 208 7.75 -9.96 11.45
CA ALA A 208 6.69 -9.61 12.38
C ALA A 208 5.64 -8.68 11.75
N ALA A 209 6.10 -7.64 11.03
CA ALA A 209 5.23 -6.73 10.30
C ALA A 209 4.45 -7.47 9.17
N PHE A 210 5.10 -8.43 8.50
CA PHE A 210 4.44 -9.26 7.49
C PHE A 210 3.31 -10.09 8.10
N GLN A 211 3.58 -10.81 9.17
CA GLN A 211 2.57 -11.63 9.84
C GLN A 211 1.45 -10.78 10.46
N GLU A 212 1.81 -9.67 11.12
CA GLU A 212 0.82 -8.78 11.73
C GLU A 212 -0.07 -8.11 10.68
N SER A 213 0.48 -7.69 9.53
CA SER A 213 -0.33 -7.07 8.47
C SER A 213 -1.41 -8.01 7.93
N HIS A 214 -1.09 -9.29 7.75
CA HIS A 214 -2.07 -10.30 7.36
C HIS A 214 -3.11 -10.56 8.45
N ALA A 215 -2.65 -10.68 9.70
CA ALA A 215 -3.53 -10.88 10.85
C ALA A 215 -4.52 -9.71 11.05
N ASP A 216 -4.06 -8.46 10.87
CA ASP A 216 -4.89 -7.27 10.92
C ASP A 216 -5.92 -7.23 9.80
N PHE A 217 -5.49 -7.55 8.58
CA PHE A 217 -6.39 -7.59 7.44
C PHE A 217 -7.46 -8.68 7.59
N PHE A 218 -7.08 -9.90 8.01
CA PHE A 218 -8.03 -11.00 8.22
C PHE A 218 -8.98 -10.76 9.40
N ALA A 219 -8.52 -10.07 10.44
CA ALA A 219 -9.40 -9.62 11.52
C ALA A 219 -10.41 -8.57 11.02
N TYR A 220 -9.99 -7.63 10.18
CA TYR A 220 -10.87 -6.62 9.57
C TYR A 220 -11.89 -7.24 8.60
N SER A 221 -11.46 -8.18 7.74
CA SER A 221 -12.34 -8.86 6.77
C SER A 221 -13.25 -9.91 7.40
N HIS A 222 -13.05 -10.26 8.66
CA HIS A 222 -13.71 -11.36 9.36
C HIS A 222 -13.52 -12.72 8.67
N GLY A 223 -12.35 -12.94 8.10
CA GLY A 223 -11.96 -14.18 7.42
C GLY A 223 -10.77 -13.98 6.51
N ALA A 224 -10.20 -15.07 6.01
CA ALA A 224 -9.09 -15.04 5.05
C ALA A 224 -9.58 -15.38 3.65
N PHE A 225 -8.93 -14.83 2.63
CA PHE A 225 -9.16 -15.24 1.24
C PHE A 225 -8.65 -16.67 1.01
N GLN A 226 -9.24 -17.37 0.04
CA GLN A 226 -8.83 -18.75 -0.27
C GLN A 226 -7.38 -18.82 -0.75
N THR A 227 -6.93 -17.82 -1.51
CA THR A 227 -5.57 -17.74 -2.04
C THR A 227 -4.99 -16.35 -1.85
N MET A 228 -3.84 -16.27 -1.17
CA MET A 228 -3.05 -15.04 -1.07
C MET A 228 -1.95 -15.05 -2.14
N VAL A 229 -1.89 -14.00 -2.95
CA VAL A 229 -0.84 -13.82 -3.96
C VAL A 229 0.19 -12.83 -3.41
N CYS A 230 1.42 -13.30 -3.26
CA CYS A 230 2.53 -12.50 -2.75
C CYS A 230 3.56 -12.24 -3.84
N ASP A 231 4.14 -11.03 -3.86
CA ASP A 231 5.32 -10.79 -4.68
C ASP A 231 6.55 -11.56 -4.13
N ASN A 232 7.62 -11.58 -4.90
CA ASN A 232 8.88 -12.26 -4.57
C ASN A 232 9.67 -11.51 -3.49
N MET A 233 9.04 -11.22 -2.36
CA MET A 233 9.66 -10.53 -1.23
C MET A 233 10.36 -11.50 -0.29
N ARG A 234 11.45 -11.06 0.34
CA ARG A 234 12.28 -11.90 1.25
C ARG A 234 11.52 -12.44 2.46
N VAL A 235 10.49 -11.74 2.91
CA VAL A 235 9.65 -12.17 4.04
C VAL A 235 8.67 -13.29 3.66
N ALA A 236 8.40 -13.49 2.39
CA ALA A 236 7.52 -14.54 1.89
C ALA A 236 8.29 -15.70 1.21
N VAL A 237 9.40 -15.41 0.53
CA VAL A 237 10.21 -16.39 -0.21
C VAL A 237 11.56 -16.59 0.49
N ARG A 238 11.82 -17.82 0.92
CA ARG A 238 13.09 -18.22 1.56
C ARG A 238 14.17 -18.48 0.52
N LYS A 239 13.85 -19.24 -0.54
CA LYS A 239 14.80 -19.66 -1.57
C LYS A 239 14.11 -19.82 -2.93
N PHE A 240 14.81 -19.46 -3.98
CA PHE A 240 14.41 -19.77 -5.35
C PHE A 240 14.99 -21.12 -5.72
N VAL A 241 14.12 -22.11 -6.02
CA VAL A 241 14.49 -23.47 -6.42
C VAL A 241 14.19 -23.59 -7.91
N GLY A 242 15.16 -23.26 -8.78
CA GLY A 242 14.95 -23.22 -10.24
C GLY A 242 14.25 -21.96 -10.75
N LEU A 243 13.70 -22.02 -11.98
CA LEU A 243 13.07 -20.88 -12.66
C LEU A 243 11.65 -20.56 -12.15
N THR A 244 10.92 -21.55 -11.67
CA THR A 244 9.50 -21.43 -11.33
C THR A 244 9.17 -21.81 -9.88
N GLU A 245 9.98 -22.62 -9.23
CA GLU A 245 9.72 -23.09 -7.87
C GLU A 245 10.34 -22.17 -6.83
N LYS A 246 9.56 -21.85 -5.79
CA LYS A 246 9.93 -20.97 -4.69
C LYS A 246 9.57 -21.63 -3.37
N GLU A 247 10.54 -21.70 -2.48
CA GLU A 247 10.33 -22.18 -1.12
C GLU A 247 9.78 -21.05 -0.25
N PRO A 248 8.62 -21.24 0.41
CA PRO A 248 8.05 -20.22 1.30
C PRO A 248 8.90 -20.06 2.56
N THR A 249 8.78 -18.90 3.20
CA THR A 249 9.31 -18.72 4.55
C THR A 249 8.46 -19.45 5.57
N THR A 250 9.04 -19.78 6.73
CA THR A 250 8.30 -20.35 7.86
C THR A 250 7.12 -19.45 8.26
N ALA A 251 7.32 -18.14 8.26
CA ALA A 251 6.28 -17.17 8.60
C ALA A 251 5.05 -17.23 7.69
N LEU A 252 5.24 -17.35 6.38
CA LEU A 252 4.13 -17.51 5.44
C LEU A 252 3.44 -18.87 5.63
N THR A 253 4.22 -19.92 5.87
CA THR A 253 3.68 -21.28 6.11
C THR A 253 2.85 -21.32 7.40
N GLU A 254 3.31 -20.70 8.48
CA GLU A 254 2.58 -20.58 9.75
C GLU A 254 1.24 -19.86 9.57
N LEU A 255 1.23 -18.73 8.88
CA LEU A 255 -0.01 -18.01 8.57
C LEU A 255 -0.96 -18.83 7.71
N SER A 256 -0.43 -19.50 6.67
CA SER A 256 -1.22 -20.34 5.77
C SER A 256 -1.88 -21.49 6.53
N ILE A 257 -1.15 -22.17 7.41
CA ILE A 257 -1.69 -23.25 8.25
C ILE A 257 -2.73 -22.71 9.23
N TYR A 258 -2.43 -21.58 9.90
CA TYR A 258 -3.30 -21.00 10.93
C TYR A 258 -4.65 -20.56 10.37
N TYR A 259 -4.64 -19.82 9.25
CA TYR A 259 -5.85 -19.28 8.62
C TYR A 259 -6.46 -20.18 7.54
N GLY A 260 -5.78 -21.26 7.13
CA GLY A 260 -6.25 -22.23 6.14
C GLY A 260 -6.15 -21.76 4.69
N PHE A 261 -5.49 -20.64 4.38
CA PHE A 261 -5.38 -20.12 3.02
C PHE A 261 -4.25 -20.78 2.22
N LYS A 262 -4.41 -20.82 0.90
CA LYS A 262 -3.33 -21.17 -0.04
C LYS A 262 -2.54 -19.92 -0.39
N TYR A 263 -1.26 -20.08 -0.75
CA TYR A 263 -0.47 -18.96 -1.24
C TYR A 263 0.09 -19.25 -2.63
N ARG A 264 0.26 -18.20 -3.42
CA ARG A 264 0.87 -18.24 -4.75
C ARG A 264 1.87 -17.09 -4.86
N PHE A 265 3.01 -17.35 -5.48
CA PHE A 265 3.99 -16.32 -5.80
C PHE A 265 3.83 -15.88 -7.26
N CYS A 266 3.97 -14.58 -7.52
CA CYS A 266 3.97 -14.05 -8.88
C CYS A 266 5.12 -14.66 -9.69
N ASN A 267 4.85 -15.01 -10.95
CA ASN A 267 5.89 -15.49 -11.86
C ASN A 267 6.85 -14.35 -12.22
N ILE A 268 8.13 -14.71 -12.44
CA ILE A 268 9.13 -13.77 -12.92
C ILE A 268 8.76 -13.40 -14.36
N CYS A 269 8.71 -12.10 -14.68
CA CYS A 269 8.33 -11.54 -15.98
C CYS A 269 6.85 -11.61 -16.39
N SER A 270 5.95 -12.04 -15.53
CA SER A 270 4.50 -12.01 -15.80
C SER A 270 3.88 -10.69 -15.33
N GLY A 271 4.10 -9.62 -16.10
CA GLY A 271 3.56 -8.27 -15.78
C GLY A 271 2.04 -8.24 -15.61
N ASN A 272 1.34 -9.20 -16.16
CA ASN A 272 -0.11 -9.33 -16.07
C ASN A 272 -0.59 -9.84 -14.71
N GLU A 273 0.16 -10.73 -14.08
CA GLU A 273 -0.16 -11.30 -12.76
C GLU A 273 0.04 -10.29 -11.62
N LYS A 274 0.88 -9.27 -11.85
CA LYS A 274 1.20 -8.20 -10.88
C LYS A 274 0.33 -6.95 -11.01
N GLY A 275 -0.52 -6.88 -12.03
CA GLY A 275 -1.14 -5.63 -12.47
C GLY A 275 -2.06 -4.98 -11.45
N HIS A 276 -2.68 -5.72 -10.55
CA HIS A 276 -3.66 -5.20 -9.61
C HIS A 276 -3.01 -4.62 -8.35
N VAL A 277 -2.13 -5.36 -7.67
CA VAL A 277 -1.56 -4.89 -6.41
C VAL A 277 -0.47 -3.83 -6.59
N GLU A 278 0.38 -3.93 -7.62
CA GLU A 278 1.38 -2.86 -7.91
C GLU A 278 0.68 -1.53 -8.21
N ARG A 279 -0.37 -1.56 -9.05
CA ARG A 279 -1.22 -0.39 -9.30
C ARG A 279 -1.94 0.08 -8.05
N SER A 280 -2.37 -0.84 -7.18
CA SER A 280 -3.03 -0.51 -5.92
C SER A 280 -2.08 0.17 -4.93
N VAL A 281 -0.82 -0.28 -4.81
CA VAL A 281 0.22 0.38 -4.01
C VAL A 281 0.47 1.81 -4.50
N GLU A 282 0.67 2.00 -5.81
CA GLU A 282 0.87 3.32 -6.39
C GLU A 282 -0.38 4.20 -6.24
N TYR A 283 -1.55 3.63 -6.49
CA TYR A 283 -2.83 4.34 -6.38
C TYR A 283 -3.09 4.83 -4.97
N VAL A 284 -2.96 3.97 -3.95
CA VAL A 284 -3.14 4.35 -2.54
C VAL A 284 -2.11 5.40 -2.15
N ARG A 285 -0.82 5.17 -2.42
CA ARG A 285 0.24 6.13 -2.12
C ARG A 285 -0.03 7.51 -2.70
N ARG A 286 -0.37 7.59 -3.99
CA ARG A 286 -0.65 8.85 -4.68
C ARG A 286 -1.95 9.50 -4.20
N LYS A 287 -3.02 8.73 -4.02
CA LYS A 287 -4.34 9.29 -3.66
C LYS A 287 -4.44 9.70 -2.20
N VAL A 288 -3.72 9.02 -1.31
CA VAL A 288 -3.76 9.29 0.12
C VAL A 288 -2.71 10.30 0.55
N PHE A 289 -1.47 10.20 0.02
CA PHE A 289 -0.33 10.94 0.52
C PHE A 289 0.21 12.03 -0.44
N SER A 290 -0.57 12.47 -1.44
CA SER A 290 -0.14 13.56 -2.33
C SER A 290 -0.63 14.95 -1.90
N GLY A 291 -1.50 15.04 -0.91
CA GLY A 291 -2.05 16.31 -0.42
C GLY A 291 -1.21 16.92 0.71
N PRO A 292 -1.32 18.23 0.96
CA PRO A 292 -0.56 18.92 2.00
C PRO A 292 -0.97 18.54 3.44
N GLU A 293 -2.14 17.92 3.60
CA GLU A 293 -2.67 17.51 4.92
C GLU A 293 -2.12 16.15 5.39
N CYS A 294 -1.29 15.49 4.58
CA CYS A 294 -0.91 14.09 4.76
C CYS A 294 0.54 13.89 5.17
N ASP A 295 1.30 14.98 5.40
CA ASP A 295 2.74 14.88 5.56
C ASP A 295 3.19 14.78 7.02
N LYS A 296 2.39 15.29 7.99
CA LYS A 296 2.76 15.35 9.39
C LYS A 296 1.70 14.73 10.31
N PHE A 297 2.15 13.80 11.16
CA PHE A 297 1.33 13.13 12.17
C PHE A 297 2.06 13.11 13.51
N ASN A 298 1.33 13.11 14.62
CA ASN A 298 1.94 13.00 15.94
C ASN A 298 2.41 11.57 16.24
N THR A 299 1.67 10.57 15.76
CA THR A 299 1.98 9.15 16.01
C THR A 299 1.72 8.28 14.77
N LEU A 300 2.38 7.12 14.70
CA LEU A 300 2.10 6.12 13.67
C LEU A 300 0.65 5.60 13.72
N ALA A 301 0.06 5.54 14.91
CA ALA A 301 -1.33 5.16 15.09
C ALA A 301 -2.29 6.19 14.46
N GLU A 302 -1.99 7.47 14.57
CA GLU A 302 -2.73 8.55 13.92
C GLU A 302 -2.62 8.47 12.39
N ALA A 303 -1.39 8.29 11.88
CA ALA A 303 -1.15 8.09 10.45
C ALA A 303 -1.90 6.85 9.90
N ASN A 304 -1.96 5.77 10.67
CA ASN A 304 -2.72 4.57 10.31
C ASN A 304 -4.23 4.80 10.31
N LYS A 305 -4.78 5.53 11.28
CA LYS A 305 -6.20 5.93 11.29
C LYS A 305 -6.54 6.79 10.08
N PHE A 306 -5.66 7.72 9.73
CA PHE A 306 -5.81 8.55 8.54
C PHE A 306 -5.80 7.69 7.27
N LEU A 307 -4.78 6.84 7.08
CA LEU A 307 -4.67 5.95 5.93
C LEU A 307 -5.89 5.05 5.78
N PHE A 308 -6.35 4.44 6.86
CA PHE A 308 -7.54 3.60 6.85
C PHE A 308 -8.78 4.35 6.38
N ARG A 309 -9.04 5.54 6.96
CA ARG A 309 -10.19 6.39 6.58
C ARG A 309 -10.14 6.76 5.10
N GLU A 310 -8.97 7.17 4.60
CA GLU A 310 -8.82 7.55 3.19
C GLU A 310 -8.95 6.33 2.26
N CYS A 311 -8.44 5.16 2.63
CA CYS A 311 -8.67 3.92 1.89
C CYS A 311 -10.16 3.58 1.81
N MET A 312 -10.93 3.74 2.89
CA MET A 312 -12.38 3.52 2.86
C MET A 312 -13.11 4.50 1.94
N LYS A 313 -12.71 5.78 1.92
CA LYS A 313 -13.23 6.75 0.94
C LYS A 313 -12.90 6.37 -0.51
N LEU A 314 -11.72 5.79 -0.77
CA LEU A 314 -11.36 5.29 -2.10
C LEU A 314 -12.20 4.07 -2.49
N ASN A 315 -12.45 3.15 -1.57
CA ASN A 315 -13.29 1.97 -1.78
C ASN A 315 -14.79 2.30 -1.97
N ALA A 316 -15.25 3.46 -1.49
CA ALA A 316 -16.61 3.94 -1.69
C ALA A 316 -16.83 4.58 -3.08
N LYS A 317 -15.79 4.71 -3.91
CA LYS A 317 -15.92 5.25 -5.27
C LYS A 317 -16.16 4.13 -6.27
N PRO A 318 -17.08 4.31 -7.24
CA PRO A 318 -17.32 3.32 -8.28
C PRO A 318 -16.06 3.12 -9.14
N ILE A 319 -15.85 1.87 -9.58
CA ILE A 319 -14.80 1.50 -10.53
C ILE A 319 -15.36 1.44 -11.96
N TYR A 320 -14.56 0.97 -12.93
CA TYR A 320 -14.85 1.01 -14.38
C TYR A 320 -16.17 0.32 -14.79
N ASP A 321 -16.68 -0.65 -14.02
CA ASP A 321 -17.94 -1.36 -14.24
C ASP A 321 -19.10 -0.83 -13.39
N ASN A 322 -18.95 0.36 -12.82
CA ASN A 322 -19.85 1.03 -11.89
C ASN A 322 -20.07 0.28 -10.55
N SER A 323 -19.37 -0.81 -10.29
CA SER A 323 -19.42 -1.46 -8.97
C SER A 323 -18.65 -0.63 -7.94
N VAL A 324 -19.15 -0.64 -6.69
CA VAL A 324 -18.51 0.04 -5.55
C VAL A 324 -17.74 -1.01 -4.74
N PRO A 325 -16.39 -0.91 -4.65
CA PRO A 325 -15.58 -1.92 -3.97
C PRO A 325 -15.98 -2.21 -2.52
N SER A 326 -16.42 -1.22 -1.75
CA SER A 326 -16.88 -1.43 -0.37
C SER A 326 -18.17 -2.26 -0.29
N GLU A 327 -19.12 -2.05 -1.20
CA GLU A 327 -20.38 -2.80 -1.23
C GLU A 327 -20.15 -4.25 -1.71
N THR A 328 -19.35 -4.41 -2.76
CA THR A 328 -19.00 -5.73 -3.28
C THR A 328 -18.18 -6.53 -2.28
N PHE A 329 -17.36 -5.87 -1.44
CA PHE A 329 -16.58 -6.53 -0.40
C PHE A 329 -17.46 -7.12 0.71
N GLU A 330 -18.56 -6.48 1.07
CA GLU A 330 -19.51 -7.06 2.02
C GLU A 330 -20.13 -8.38 1.49
N THR A 331 -20.38 -8.46 0.19
CA THR A 331 -20.77 -9.71 -0.47
C THR A 331 -19.63 -10.72 -0.48
N GLU A 332 -18.39 -10.27 -0.76
CA GLU A 332 -17.18 -11.09 -0.84
C GLU A 332 -16.84 -11.76 0.50
N LYS A 333 -17.13 -11.11 1.63
CA LYS A 333 -16.94 -11.65 2.98
C LYS A 333 -17.62 -12.99 3.22
N GLN A 334 -18.76 -13.24 2.56
CA GLN A 334 -19.50 -14.49 2.70
C GLN A 334 -18.77 -15.70 2.09
N PHE A 335 -17.79 -15.47 1.23
CA PHE A 335 -17.00 -16.49 0.55
C PHE A 335 -15.59 -16.64 1.13
N LEU A 336 -15.25 -15.87 2.15
CA LEU A 336 -13.98 -15.99 2.84
C LEU A 336 -13.92 -17.27 3.69
N LEU A 337 -12.71 -17.72 3.98
CA LEU A 337 -12.47 -18.76 4.97
C LEU A 337 -12.94 -18.30 6.35
N PRO A 338 -13.33 -19.23 7.25
CA PRO A 338 -13.84 -18.88 8.57
C PRO A 338 -12.92 -17.92 9.34
N ALA A 339 -13.53 -16.99 10.07
CA ALA A 339 -12.80 -16.09 10.94
C ALA A 339 -12.06 -16.86 12.03
N MET A 340 -10.77 -16.59 12.18
CA MET A 340 -9.92 -17.11 13.24
C MET A 340 -9.54 -15.96 14.19
N PRO A 341 -9.20 -16.25 15.47
CA PRO A 341 -8.59 -15.25 16.33
C PRO A 341 -7.38 -14.60 15.66
N LYS A 342 -7.06 -13.36 16.02
CA LYS A 342 -5.90 -12.67 15.44
C LYS A 342 -4.61 -13.44 15.76
N PHE A 343 -3.84 -13.79 14.73
CA PHE A 343 -2.53 -14.41 14.89
C PHE A 343 -1.59 -13.46 15.65
N GLU A 344 -0.99 -13.93 16.73
CA GLU A 344 -0.02 -13.16 17.49
C GLU A 344 1.37 -13.26 16.85
N SER A 345 1.81 -12.20 16.21
CA SER A 345 3.15 -12.09 15.65
C SER A 345 4.09 -11.35 16.59
N TYR A 346 5.14 -12.00 17.03
CA TYR A 346 6.20 -11.40 17.85
C TYR A 346 7.54 -12.13 17.64
N MET A 347 8.62 -11.41 17.85
CA MET A 347 9.95 -12.00 17.94
C MET A 347 10.21 -12.40 19.39
N LYS A 348 10.47 -13.69 19.62
CA LYS A 348 10.80 -14.21 20.96
C LYS A 348 12.31 -14.18 21.17
N SER A 349 12.74 -13.67 22.31
CA SER A 349 14.11 -13.72 22.78
C SER A 349 14.15 -13.85 24.30
N SER A 350 15.31 -14.21 24.86
CA SER A 350 15.54 -14.20 26.30
C SER A 350 16.68 -13.22 26.60
N ALA A 351 16.54 -12.46 27.67
CA ALA A 351 17.53 -11.47 28.08
C ALA A 351 17.77 -11.53 29.60
N LYS A 352 19.01 -11.24 30.00
CA LYS A 352 19.35 -11.11 31.44
C LYS A 352 19.10 -9.68 31.87
N VAL A 353 18.42 -9.51 33.01
CA VAL A 353 18.20 -8.20 33.62
C VAL A 353 19.50 -7.68 34.19
N ASP A 354 19.91 -6.49 33.77
CA ASP A 354 21.14 -5.85 34.20
C ASP A 354 21.03 -5.20 35.61
N LYS A 355 22.14 -4.62 36.08
CA LYS A 355 22.20 -3.90 37.37
C LYS A 355 21.36 -2.63 37.44
N TYR A 356 20.94 -2.09 36.31
CA TYR A 356 20.05 -0.93 36.20
C TYR A 356 18.57 -1.32 36.15
N SER A 357 18.26 -2.62 36.39
CA SER A 357 16.91 -3.16 36.25
C SER A 357 16.33 -2.96 34.84
N THR A 358 17.17 -3.18 33.83
CA THR A 358 16.76 -3.11 32.44
C THR A 358 17.14 -4.36 31.67
N VAL A 359 16.42 -4.59 30.56
CA VAL A 359 16.76 -5.58 29.55
C VAL A 359 17.05 -4.87 28.23
N MET A 360 18.05 -5.37 27.50
CA MET A 360 18.40 -4.84 26.20
C MET A 360 17.61 -5.57 25.12
N VAL A 361 16.78 -4.83 24.36
CA VAL A 361 15.98 -5.34 23.24
C VAL A 361 16.22 -4.43 22.04
N ALA A 362 16.59 -4.98 20.90
CA ALA A 362 16.88 -4.23 19.67
C ALA A 362 17.78 -2.99 19.89
N LYS A 363 18.83 -3.12 20.74
CA LYS A 363 19.80 -2.08 21.12
C LYS A 363 19.23 -0.95 22.02
N ASN A 364 18.04 -1.09 22.58
CA ASN A 364 17.43 -0.17 23.53
C ASN A 364 17.24 -0.84 24.89
N HIS A 365 17.17 -0.04 25.97
CA HIS A 365 17.01 -0.48 27.34
C HIS A 365 15.57 -0.27 27.80
N TYR A 366 14.96 -1.35 28.31
CA TYR A 366 13.58 -1.35 28.83
C TYR A 366 13.58 -1.79 30.27
N SER A 367 13.01 -0.97 31.17
CA SER A 367 12.99 -1.28 32.59
C SER A 367 12.05 -2.43 32.92
N VAL A 368 12.42 -3.18 33.96
CA VAL A 368 11.59 -4.20 34.59
C VAL A 368 11.61 -3.98 36.12
N PRO A 369 10.68 -4.52 36.90
CA PRO A 369 10.72 -4.39 38.34
C PRO A 369 12.08 -4.82 38.93
N ASP A 370 12.60 -4.05 39.89
CA ASP A 370 13.94 -4.18 40.45
C ASP A 370 14.18 -5.52 41.21
N THR A 371 13.11 -6.27 41.47
CA THR A 371 13.13 -7.62 42.02
C THR A 371 13.68 -8.68 41.06
N TYR A 372 13.77 -8.34 39.75
CA TYR A 372 14.25 -9.26 38.72
C TYR A 372 15.71 -9.03 38.33
N VAL A 373 16.43 -8.11 38.96
CA VAL A 373 17.86 -7.86 38.68
C VAL A 373 18.66 -9.16 38.79
N GLY A 374 19.44 -9.46 37.74
CA GLY A 374 20.26 -10.68 37.64
C GLY A 374 19.53 -11.91 37.11
N LYS A 375 18.20 -11.89 37.03
CA LYS A 375 17.40 -13.00 36.47
C LYS A 375 17.33 -12.95 34.96
N THR A 376 17.06 -14.10 34.36
CA THR A 376 16.74 -14.19 32.90
C THR A 376 15.23 -14.09 32.72
N VAL A 377 14.82 -13.32 31.74
CA VAL A 377 13.41 -13.04 31.39
C VAL A 377 13.15 -13.32 29.94
N ASP A 378 11.93 -13.70 29.59
CA ASP A 378 11.48 -13.86 28.20
C ASP A 378 10.96 -12.54 27.67
N VAL A 379 11.38 -12.19 26.47
CA VAL A 379 10.99 -10.96 25.77
C VAL A 379 10.21 -11.30 24.52
N ARG A 380 9.05 -10.69 24.38
CA ARG A 380 8.26 -10.70 23.12
C ARG A 380 8.27 -9.30 22.53
N LEU A 381 8.95 -9.16 21.39
CA LEU A 381 9.01 -7.93 20.64
C LEU A 381 7.95 -7.95 19.53
N TYR A 382 6.96 -7.09 19.68
CA TYR A 382 5.92 -6.82 18.70
C TYR A 382 6.32 -5.66 17.77
N THR A 383 5.51 -5.32 16.79
CA THR A 383 5.79 -4.20 15.87
C THR A 383 5.65 -2.83 16.53
N ASP A 384 4.92 -2.73 17.64
CA ASP A 384 4.61 -1.48 18.35
C ASP A 384 5.05 -1.47 19.82
N LYS A 385 5.34 -2.65 20.41
CA LYS A 385 5.56 -2.80 21.86
C LYS A 385 6.53 -3.93 22.21
N VAL A 386 7.06 -3.85 23.42
CA VAL A 386 7.87 -4.88 24.05
C VAL A 386 7.12 -5.38 25.29
N ILE A 387 6.89 -6.69 25.37
CA ILE A 387 6.30 -7.32 26.56
C ILE A 387 7.32 -8.28 27.15
N ILE A 388 7.58 -8.16 28.44
CA ILE A 388 8.57 -8.93 29.16
C ILE A 388 7.87 -9.84 30.13
N TYR A 389 8.27 -11.11 30.14
CA TYR A 389 7.69 -12.17 30.94
C TYR A 389 8.75 -12.79 31.87
N HIS A 390 8.33 -13.24 33.04
CA HIS A 390 9.09 -14.13 33.88
C HIS A 390 8.16 -15.25 34.39
N ASP A 391 8.56 -16.49 34.15
CA ASP A 391 7.77 -17.70 34.51
C ASP A 391 6.30 -17.61 33.98
N GLY A 392 6.12 -17.17 32.75
CA GLY A 392 4.80 -17.05 32.11
C GLY A 392 3.98 -15.84 32.53
N THR A 393 4.43 -15.05 33.51
CA THR A 393 3.75 -13.85 34.00
C THR A 393 4.33 -12.60 33.36
N ILE A 394 3.48 -11.66 32.92
CA ILE A 394 3.90 -10.37 32.41
C ILE A 394 4.45 -9.53 33.54
N ILE A 395 5.71 -9.09 33.44
CA ILE A 395 6.38 -8.25 34.42
C ILE A 395 6.60 -6.80 33.96
N ALA A 396 6.60 -6.55 32.65
CA ALA A 396 6.67 -5.20 32.09
C ALA A 396 6.07 -5.12 30.68
N ARG A 397 5.57 -3.94 30.34
CA ARG A 397 5.10 -3.56 29.00
C ARG A 397 5.63 -2.18 28.67
N HIS A 398 6.22 -2.02 27.50
CA HIS A 398 6.72 -0.75 27.01
C HIS A 398 6.33 -0.57 25.53
N ASP A 399 6.15 0.66 25.11
CA ASP A 399 6.10 0.98 23.70
C ASP A 399 7.48 0.74 23.09
N TRP A 400 7.53 0.20 21.87
CA TRP A 400 8.80 -0.01 21.21
C TRP A 400 9.41 1.32 20.76
N ASP A 401 10.68 1.55 21.16
CA ASP A 401 11.46 2.69 20.70
C ASP A 401 12.34 2.26 19.52
N PHE A 402 12.18 2.98 18.39
CA PHE A 402 12.93 2.72 17.14
C PHE A 402 14.31 3.41 17.10
N GLY A 403 14.65 4.17 18.15
CA GLY A 403 15.98 4.73 18.34
C GLY A 403 17.03 3.65 18.62
N VAL A 404 18.27 4.09 18.82
CA VAL A 404 19.37 3.24 19.24
C VAL A 404 19.89 3.76 20.57
N GLN A 405 20.18 2.87 21.51
CA GLN A 405 20.65 3.19 22.86
C GLN A 405 19.69 4.08 23.67
N GLN A 406 18.41 3.99 23.37
CA GLN A 406 17.38 4.68 24.14
C GLN A 406 17.06 3.91 25.43
N TRP A 407 16.64 4.66 26.43
CA TRP A 407 16.23 4.12 27.72
C TRP A 407 14.74 4.41 27.90
N ARG A 408 13.94 3.35 28.10
CA ARG A 408 12.51 3.43 28.43
C ARG A 408 12.34 2.95 29.86
N ILE A 409 12.15 3.90 30.76
CA ILE A 409 12.16 3.69 32.20
C ILE A 409 10.78 4.00 32.75
N ASP A 410 10.19 3.02 33.42
CA ASP A 410 8.99 3.17 34.22
C ASP A 410 9.37 3.36 35.67
N ILE A 411 8.94 4.46 36.30
CA ILE A 411 9.25 4.81 37.69
C ILE A 411 8.75 3.74 38.68
N TYR A 412 7.64 3.10 38.36
CA TYR A 412 7.03 2.08 39.22
C TYR A 412 7.90 0.82 39.34
N HIS A 413 8.77 0.56 38.39
CA HIS A 413 9.70 -0.56 38.44
C HIS A 413 10.80 -0.40 39.50
N TYR A 414 11.02 0.81 40.02
CA TYR A 414 12.09 1.14 40.95
C TYR A 414 11.62 1.45 42.38
N LEU A 415 10.33 1.31 42.66
CA LEU A 415 9.74 1.71 43.96
C LEU A 415 10.49 1.15 45.18
N ARG A 416 10.84 -0.14 45.15
CA ARG A 416 11.58 -0.79 46.26
C ARG A 416 12.97 -0.19 46.45
N THR A 417 13.69 0.08 45.34
CA THR A 417 15.03 0.68 45.40
C THR A 417 14.95 2.15 45.81
N LEU A 418 13.99 2.91 45.31
CA LEU A 418 13.77 4.33 45.62
C LEU A 418 13.41 4.52 47.11
N LYS A 419 12.57 3.66 47.68
CA LYS A 419 12.25 3.67 49.12
C LYS A 419 13.48 3.47 50.00
N ARG A 420 14.46 2.68 49.56
CA ARG A 420 15.73 2.50 50.26
C ARG A 420 16.70 3.66 50.09
N LYS A 421 16.62 4.38 48.96
CA LYS A 421 17.51 5.48 48.56
C LYS A 421 16.73 6.68 48.05
N PRO A 422 15.90 7.36 48.87
CA PRO A 422 15.01 8.43 48.43
C PRO A 422 15.73 9.60 47.74
N GLY A 423 16.95 9.93 48.17
CA GLY A 423 17.73 11.04 47.63
C GLY A 423 18.14 10.90 46.15
N VAL A 424 18.01 9.72 45.58
CA VAL A 424 18.34 9.49 44.14
C VAL A 424 17.21 9.94 43.22
N LEU A 425 15.97 10.09 43.73
CA LEU A 425 14.79 10.35 42.90
C LEU A 425 14.89 11.63 42.08
N HIS A 426 15.32 12.71 42.67
CA HIS A 426 15.29 14.07 42.05
C HIS A 426 16.04 14.17 40.71
N GLN A 427 17.14 13.41 40.57
CA GLN A 427 17.95 13.40 39.34
C GLN A 427 17.82 12.08 38.57
N SER A 428 16.81 11.26 38.88
CA SER A 428 16.65 9.94 38.25
C SER A 428 16.00 10.05 36.88
N THR A 429 16.51 9.26 35.94
CA THR A 429 15.85 9.05 34.64
C THR A 429 14.40 8.58 34.82
N ALA A 430 14.12 7.84 35.88
CA ALA A 430 12.77 7.35 36.19
C ALA A 430 11.77 8.50 36.44
N LEU A 431 12.15 9.52 37.19
CA LEU A 431 11.30 10.71 37.36
C LEU A 431 11.25 11.55 36.09
N LEU A 432 12.38 11.72 35.38
CA LEU A 432 12.45 12.51 34.15
C LEU A 432 11.58 11.94 33.03
N GLN A 433 11.41 10.63 32.97
CA GLN A 433 10.59 9.96 31.95
C GLN A 433 9.16 9.65 32.43
N SER A 434 8.83 9.91 33.70
CA SER A 434 7.46 9.73 34.19
C SER A 434 6.47 10.69 33.53
N ASP A 435 5.19 10.38 33.66
CA ASP A 435 4.10 11.23 33.18
C ASP A 435 4.22 12.67 33.70
N THR A 436 3.83 13.64 32.90
CA THR A 436 3.84 15.07 33.25
C THR A 436 3.06 15.33 34.54
N MET A 437 1.94 14.63 34.76
CA MET A 437 1.16 14.76 35.99
C MET A 437 1.94 14.28 37.21
N VAL A 438 2.69 13.18 37.10
CA VAL A 438 3.55 12.66 38.19
C VAL A 438 4.63 13.66 38.55
N LYS A 439 5.29 14.27 37.55
CA LYS A 439 6.30 15.34 37.76
C LYS A 439 5.70 16.56 38.43
N ASN A 440 4.58 17.05 37.95
CA ASN A 440 3.89 18.21 38.50
C ASN A 440 3.47 17.97 39.97
N ILE A 441 2.98 16.79 40.30
CA ILE A 441 2.64 16.41 41.67
C ILE A 441 3.89 16.41 42.55
N TYR A 442 5.00 15.80 42.08
CA TYR A 442 6.27 15.84 42.80
C TYR A 442 6.75 17.25 43.05
N GLU A 443 6.85 18.07 42.03
CA GLU A 443 7.35 19.45 42.10
C GLU A 443 6.49 20.35 43.00
N LYS A 444 5.16 20.23 42.85
CA LYS A 444 4.22 21.08 43.58
C LYS A 444 4.11 20.71 45.07
N TYR A 445 4.01 19.45 45.39
CA TYR A 445 3.63 19.01 46.74
C TYR A 445 4.77 18.35 47.53
N TYR A 446 5.72 17.67 46.87
CA TYR A 446 6.66 16.76 47.51
C TYR A 446 8.13 16.99 47.19
N SER A 447 8.48 18.10 46.54
CA SER A 447 9.88 18.43 46.18
C SER A 447 10.83 18.45 47.37
N LYS A 448 10.32 18.75 48.57
CA LYS A 448 11.07 18.77 49.85
C LYS A 448 10.87 17.49 50.67
N ASP A 449 9.89 16.67 50.37
CA ASP A 449 9.57 15.44 51.07
C ASP A 449 9.44 14.25 50.14
N THR A 450 10.59 13.82 49.64
CA THR A 450 10.69 12.69 48.73
C THR A 450 10.18 11.36 49.31
N LYS A 451 10.25 11.20 50.67
CA LYS A 451 9.78 9.96 51.29
C LYS A 451 8.26 9.81 51.16
N THR A 452 7.52 10.82 51.55
CA THR A 452 6.05 10.86 51.39
C THR A 452 5.65 10.72 49.93
N PHE A 453 6.39 11.34 48.98
CA PHE A 453 6.13 11.14 47.57
C PHE A 453 6.24 9.70 47.09
N LEU A 454 7.22 8.95 47.59
CA LEU A 454 7.39 7.52 47.26
C LEU A 454 6.23 6.66 47.80
N GLU A 455 5.62 7.05 48.92
CA GLU A 455 4.39 6.39 49.44
C GLU A 455 3.18 6.77 48.57
N VAL A 456 3.10 8.03 48.13
CA VAL A 456 2.05 8.49 47.18
C VAL A 456 2.20 7.85 45.82
N LEU A 457 3.42 7.51 45.35
CA LEU A 457 3.62 6.73 44.11
C LEU A 457 3.01 5.33 44.22
N ASP A 458 3.02 4.68 45.40
CA ASP A 458 2.30 3.42 45.57
C ASP A 458 0.79 3.62 45.40
N VAL A 459 0.25 4.71 45.95
CA VAL A 459 -1.17 5.07 45.79
C VAL A 459 -1.49 5.38 44.31
N MET A 460 -0.58 6.05 43.60
CA MET A 460 -0.74 6.29 42.16
C MET A 460 -0.72 4.99 41.35
N TYR A 461 0.11 4.01 41.75
CA TYR A 461 0.15 2.70 41.11
C TYR A 461 -1.16 1.94 41.31
N GLU A 462 -1.78 2.04 42.47
CA GLU A 462 -3.02 1.35 42.83
C GLU A 462 -4.28 2.03 42.22
N TYR A 463 -4.41 3.37 42.36
CA TYR A 463 -5.64 4.10 42.02
C TYR A 463 -5.54 4.94 40.74
N GLY A 464 -4.36 5.00 40.13
CA GLY A 464 -4.09 5.82 38.95
C GLY A 464 -3.74 7.28 39.27
N VAL A 465 -2.89 7.87 38.43
CA VAL A 465 -2.33 9.23 38.64
C VAL A 465 -3.44 10.29 38.62
N ALA A 466 -4.44 10.18 37.75
CA ALA A 466 -5.54 11.15 37.66
C ALA A 466 -6.38 11.19 38.96
N THR A 467 -6.69 10.03 39.52
CA THR A 467 -7.47 9.93 40.77
C THR A 467 -6.70 10.54 41.94
N VAL A 468 -5.40 10.27 42.02
CA VAL A 468 -4.53 10.84 43.05
C VAL A 468 -4.40 12.36 42.89
N SER A 469 -4.25 12.86 41.67
CA SER A 469 -4.20 14.31 41.40
C SER A 469 -5.47 15.03 41.87
N GLU A 470 -6.65 14.47 41.61
CA GLU A 470 -7.91 15.04 42.12
C GLU A 470 -8.02 14.96 43.66
N ALA A 471 -7.56 13.85 44.25
CA ALA A 471 -7.53 13.71 45.70
C ALA A 471 -6.61 14.78 46.36
N LEU A 472 -5.43 15.01 45.78
CA LEU A 472 -4.50 16.03 46.23
C LEU A 472 -5.08 17.45 46.12
N CYS A 473 -5.73 17.80 45.01
CA CYS A 473 -6.42 19.07 44.85
C CYS A 473 -7.51 19.25 45.91
N ARG A 474 -8.23 18.19 46.27
CA ARG A 474 -9.24 18.26 47.33
C ARG A 474 -8.63 18.42 48.71
N ILE A 475 -7.53 17.72 49.03
CA ILE A 475 -6.80 17.89 50.28
C ILE A 475 -6.24 19.31 50.40
N GLU A 476 -5.66 19.87 49.33
CA GLU A 476 -5.14 21.23 49.28
C GLU A 476 -6.17 22.30 49.71
N GLN A 477 -7.45 22.09 49.30
CA GLN A 477 -8.55 22.98 49.67
C GLN A 477 -9.00 22.81 51.13
N LEU A 478 -8.90 21.59 51.68
CA LEU A 478 -9.42 21.28 53.02
C LEU A 478 -8.36 21.36 54.11
N SER A 479 -7.13 20.95 53.83
CA SER A 479 -6.04 20.84 54.82
C SER A 479 -4.69 20.88 54.12
N PRO A 480 -4.23 22.05 53.65
CA PRO A 480 -3.04 22.22 52.79
C PRO A 480 -1.74 21.81 53.41
N PHE A 481 -1.68 21.66 54.75
CA PHE A 481 -0.45 21.33 55.49
C PHE A 481 -0.26 19.85 55.73
N ASP A 482 -1.22 18.98 55.34
CA ASP A 482 -1.16 17.54 55.63
C ASP A 482 -1.47 16.74 54.35
N MET A 483 -0.47 16.66 53.50
CA MET A 483 -0.49 15.91 52.23
C MET A 483 0.05 14.47 52.40
N SER A 484 -0.32 13.80 53.51
CA SER A 484 0.16 12.44 53.77
C SER A 484 -0.41 11.39 52.81
N ALA A 485 0.37 10.36 52.51
CA ALA A 485 -0.03 9.28 51.63
C ALA A 485 -1.31 8.56 52.08
N ASP A 486 -1.46 8.36 53.41
CA ASP A 486 -2.64 7.73 54.00
C ASP A 486 -3.92 8.49 53.73
N LYS A 487 -3.89 9.84 53.80
CA LYS A 487 -5.07 10.67 53.45
C LYS A 487 -5.40 10.60 51.97
N VAL A 488 -4.38 10.61 51.13
CA VAL A 488 -4.56 10.47 49.69
C VAL A 488 -5.20 9.12 49.37
N ALA A 489 -4.68 8.04 49.97
CA ALA A 489 -5.21 6.70 49.77
C ALA A 489 -6.67 6.58 50.25
N LEU A 490 -7.01 7.18 51.43
CA LEU A 490 -8.37 7.16 51.97
C LEU A 490 -9.36 7.87 51.03
N ILE A 491 -9.01 9.01 50.42
CA ILE A 491 -9.88 9.72 49.52
C ILE A 491 -10.03 8.96 48.21
N CYS A 492 -8.97 8.34 47.68
CA CYS A 492 -9.01 7.52 46.48
C CYS A 492 -9.91 6.30 46.68
N ALA A 493 -9.79 5.59 47.80
CA ALA A 493 -10.60 4.43 48.15
C ALA A 493 -12.10 4.78 48.26
N LYS A 494 -12.45 5.89 48.94
CA LYS A 494 -13.86 6.36 49.03
C LYS A 494 -14.44 6.70 47.66
N LYS A 495 -13.65 7.28 46.75
CA LYS A 495 -14.10 7.58 45.40
C LYS A 495 -14.36 6.31 44.61
N GLU A 496 -13.50 5.31 44.70
CA GLU A 496 -13.66 4.01 44.05
C GLU A 496 -14.91 3.28 44.53
N GLU A 497 -15.17 3.27 45.86
CA GLU A 497 -16.40 2.69 46.42
C GLU A 497 -17.65 3.41 45.90
N SER A 498 -17.61 4.74 45.86
CA SER A 498 -18.73 5.54 45.32
C SER A 498 -19.01 5.23 43.85
N LEU A 499 -17.96 5.06 43.03
CA LEU A 499 -18.07 4.67 41.61
C LEU A 499 -18.61 3.26 41.45
N LYS A 500 -18.15 2.28 42.27
CA LYS A 500 -18.68 0.92 42.28
C LYS A 500 -20.17 0.90 42.63
N GLN A 501 -20.58 1.66 43.66
CA GLN A 501 -22.01 1.80 44.04
C GLN A 501 -22.85 2.47 42.94
N ALA A 502 -22.32 3.51 42.27
CA ALA A 502 -23.00 4.17 41.16
C ALA A 502 -23.19 3.24 39.95
N ASN A 503 -22.14 2.47 39.60
CA ASN A 503 -22.20 1.49 38.52
C ASN A 503 -23.20 0.36 38.80
N ILE A 504 -23.28 -0.15 40.05
CA ILE A 504 -24.27 -1.16 40.46
C ILE A 504 -25.67 -0.58 40.35
N LYS A 505 -25.85 0.69 40.73
CA LYS A 505 -27.14 1.39 40.63
C LYS A 505 -27.59 1.57 39.18
N THR A 506 -26.66 1.96 38.31
CA THR A 506 -26.91 2.12 36.86
C THR A 506 -27.22 0.77 36.20
N TYR A 507 -26.49 -0.30 36.56
CA TYR A 507 -26.76 -1.65 36.06
C TYR A 507 -28.16 -2.15 36.46
N ARG A 508 -28.55 -1.97 37.74
CA ARG A 508 -29.90 -2.33 38.24
C ARG A 508 -31.01 -1.52 37.58
N LEU A 509 -30.77 -0.25 37.25
CA LEU A 509 -31.74 0.58 36.50
C LEU A 509 -31.88 0.11 35.05
N SER A 510 -30.77 -0.29 34.39
CA SER A 510 -30.82 -0.81 33.02
C SER A 510 -31.53 -2.17 32.93
N GLU A 511 -31.37 -3.06 33.92
CA GLU A 511 -32.11 -4.31 33.99
C GLU A 511 -33.61 -4.08 34.24
N LYS A 512 -33.96 -3.17 35.16
CA LYS A 512 -35.38 -2.80 35.36
C LYS A 512 -35.99 -2.22 34.08
N SER A 513 -35.28 -1.40 33.35
CA SER A 513 -35.76 -0.85 32.06
C SER A 513 -35.97 -1.94 31.01
N LYS A 514 -35.09 -2.94 30.93
CA LYS A 514 -35.23 -4.10 30.03
C LYS A 514 -36.45 -4.96 30.41
N THR A 515 -36.67 -5.18 31.72
CA THR A 515 -37.79 -5.96 32.21
C THR A 515 -39.12 -5.24 32.00
N THR A 516 -39.12 -3.90 32.07
CA THR A 516 -40.33 -3.10 31.80
C THR A 516 -40.65 -3.07 30.31
N LEU A 517 -39.65 -2.98 29.43
CA LEU A 517 -39.84 -3.05 27.96
C LEU A 517 -40.32 -4.42 27.50
N SER A 518 -39.86 -5.52 28.09
CA SER A 518 -40.38 -6.87 27.77
C SER A 518 -41.81 -7.17 28.28
N GLN A 519 -42.42 -6.27 29.01
CA GLN A 519 -43.84 -6.35 29.40
C GLN A 519 -44.78 -5.63 28.42
N TYR A 520 -44.21 -4.92 27.41
CA TYR A 520 -44.97 -4.19 26.39
C TYR A 520 -44.84 -4.81 24.98
N ASP A 521 -44.02 -5.88 24.81
CA ASP A 521 -44.03 -6.80 23.68
C ASP A 521 -44.92 -8.02 23.98
#